data_c01b4aad02891b5b05706f7703c5f00e
#
_entry.id   c01b4aad02891b5b05706f7703c5f00e
#
_cell.length_a   1.000
_cell.length_b   1.000
_cell.length_c   1.000
_cell.angle_alpha   90.00
_cell.angle_beta   90.00
_cell.angle_gamma   90.00
#
_symmetry.space_group_name_H-M   'P 1'
#
loop_
_entity.id
_entity.type
_entity.pdbx_description
1 polymer ?
#
loop_
_entity_poly.entity_id
_entity_poly.type
_entity_poly.pdbx_seq_one_letter_code
_entity_poly.pdbx_strand_id
1 'polypeptide(L)'
;MKLSAGKKNLLIRAAIYHAVMLAAFGLFAFFTGGIPQWLSGASLVRGLAVLVKGLFFSCMVTFLVLGFGAFALFCAFTRLRYSGALVGEVKKICAYLLGRGKWWRVKGEVYHSDLVSQERTVLTVSPSAFYRHVHVIGGSGSGKTVSVLQNLAVQHILRGGGLIVLDGKTDYDTIKLLYWAAVKAGRRHEFHLFDLAAPELSETYNPLIYGNSGEIAEKVLSTFDFSDVFYEQRQRMAMYTTVKAIVEIKRLMGRPFNFRDLLWILYYLPYSLDFLYELLKDVKTKEAAEARDQLKMLRREPTRTLFEQTAGIRSQMYRYSYALPDPLMINSYSPSIDLKRAILNSEIVYFSLNSMTYQQMAYCTARLVLQDVQSIAGELQYRRPNSSLPFLIFMDEAGEYLYEEFETFLKQSRSAGFGCVIMHQAVGDLLKRYGDFRSQVESNTELKVILRVNDPETRDHISKSLGRITSRRKIEGKSYGHLLEGVEGVLGRTQEREIEEDVPFLRPETIAALKTGQGIVISGHQMFRVKFNYFPNLLEEVQKLELPRVRRRWADELFSGLCIDVKLKQYLIEKRIPLDRPFPDELPEQRGRLSSKRKEESSSQSKSLGAKTEAAFV
;
A
#
# COMPACT_ATOMS: atom_id res chain seq x y z
N MET A 1 -22.45 -13.93 -34.39
CA MET A 1 -22.08 -12.94 -33.38
C MET A 1 -22.98 -11.72 -33.53
N LYS A 2 -24.06 -11.60 -32.71
CA LYS A 2 -25.01 -10.46 -32.79
C LYS A 2 -24.40 -9.26 -32.10
N LEU A 3 -24.07 -8.23 -32.87
CA LEU A 3 -23.62 -6.93 -32.34
C LEU A 3 -24.75 -6.30 -31.50
N SER A 4 -24.43 -5.80 -30.31
CA SER A 4 -25.37 -5.08 -29.46
C SER A 4 -25.89 -3.81 -30.16
N ALA A 5 -27.11 -3.40 -29.84
CA ALA A 5 -27.78 -2.23 -30.50
C ALA A 5 -26.90 -0.96 -30.46
N GLY A 6 -26.12 -0.75 -29.42
CA GLY A 6 -25.17 0.38 -29.32
C GLY A 6 -24.03 0.33 -30.34
N LYS A 7 -23.49 -0.87 -30.65
CA LYS A 7 -22.44 -1.04 -31.66
C LYS A 7 -22.96 -0.86 -33.10
N LYS A 8 -24.22 -1.26 -33.37
CA LYS A 8 -24.88 -1.00 -34.67
C LYS A 8 -25.06 0.49 -34.89
N ASN A 9 -25.53 1.24 -33.90
CA ASN A 9 -25.70 2.69 -34.01
C ASN A 9 -24.37 3.44 -34.22
N LEU A 10 -23.28 2.96 -33.62
CA LEU A 10 -21.96 3.56 -33.82
C LEU A 10 -21.43 3.33 -35.24
N LEU A 11 -21.64 2.12 -35.81
CA LEU A 11 -21.25 1.78 -37.17
C LEU A 11 -22.10 2.56 -38.21
N ILE A 12 -23.39 2.71 -37.98
CA ILE A 12 -24.27 3.51 -38.85
C ILE A 12 -23.84 4.98 -38.85
N ARG A 13 -23.52 5.54 -37.69
CA ARG A 13 -23.05 6.94 -37.58
C ARG A 13 -21.69 7.15 -38.23
N ALA A 14 -20.76 6.20 -38.08
CA ALA A 14 -19.47 6.25 -38.78
C ALA A 14 -19.65 6.16 -40.31
N ALA A 15 -20.56 5.32 -40.79
CA ALA A 15 -20.88 5.22 -42.23
C ALA A 15 -21.52 6.50 -42.79
N ILE A 16 -22.46 7.11 -42.06
CA ILE A 16 -23.07 8.40 -42.44
C ILE A 16 -21.98 9.49 -42.47
N TYR A 17 -21.08 9.54 -41.49
CA TYR A 17 -19.98 10.51 -41.46
C TYR A 17 -19.07 10.36 -42.68
N HIS A 18 -18.69 9.11 -43.03
CA HIS A 18 -17.90 8.83 -44.23
C HIS A 18 -18.61 9.23 -45.53
N ALA A 19 -19.93 8.99 -45.63
CA ALA A 19 -20.71 9.38 -46.79
C ALA A 19 -20.81 10.91 -46.95
N VAL A 20 -20.99 11.64 -45.85
CA VAL A 20 -21.00 13.12 -45.84
C VAL A 20 -19.64 13.70 -46.24
N MET A 21 -18.56 13.09 -45.77
CA MET A 21 -17.19 13.51 -46.12
C MET A 21 -16.85 13.24 -47.60
N LEU A 22 -17.32 12.10 -48.15
CA LEU A 22 -17.18 11.80 -49.58
C LEU A 22 -18.01 12.77 -50.46
N ALA A 23 -19.21 13.14 -50.04
CA ALA A 23 -20.04 14.12 -50.74
C ALA A 23 -19.43 15.53 -50.71
N ALA A 24 -18.89 15.97 -49.56
CA ALA A 24 -18.16 17.23 -49.42
C ALA A 24 -16.91 17.28 -50.29
N PHE A 25 -16.21 16.14 -50.40
CA PHE A 25 -15.07 15.96 -51.28
C PHE A 25 -15.44 16.06 -52.77
N GLY A 26 -16.54 15.44 -53.20
CA GLY A 26 -17.08 15.57 -54.56
C GLY A 26 -17.46 17.00 -54.95
N LEU A 27 -18.11 17.73 -54.03
CA LEU A 27 -18.44 19.15 -54.20
C LEU A 27 -17.17 20.02 -54.28
N PHE A 28 -16.17 19.80 -53.46
CA PHE A 28 -14.93 20.56 -53.51
C PHE A 28 -14.15 20.32 -54.82
N ALA A 29 -14.06 19.06 -55.30
CA ALA A 29 -13.48 18.74 -56.59
C ALA A 29 -14.23 19.37 -57.78
N PHE A 30 -15.56 19.50 -57.68
CA PHE A 30 -16.39 20.15 -58.69
C PHE A 30 -16.17 21.68 -58.72
N PHE A 31 -16.05 22.36 -57.57
CA PHE A 31 -15.80 23.80 -57.49
C PHE A 31 -14.37 24.25 -57.77
N THR A 32 -13.36 23.36 -57.67
CA THR A 32 -11.97 23.68 -57.96
C THR A 32 -11.54 23.32 -59.40
N GLY A 33 -12.48 22.93 -60.27
CA GLY A 33 -12.24 22.40 -61.63
C GLY A 33 -11.84 23.43 -62.72
N GLY A 34 -10.98 24.39 -62.40
CA GLY A 34 -10.29 25.19 -63.40
C GLY A 34 -8.94 24.55 -63.80
N ILE A 35 -8.83 23.94 -64.98
CA ILE A 35 -7.56 23.43 -65.50
C ILE A 35 -6.69 24.62 -65.89
N PRO A 36 -5.49 24.82 -65.33
CA PRO A 36 -4.59 25.90 -65.74
C PRO A 36 -4.09 25.73 -67.19
N GLN A 37 -4.14 26.80 -67.98
CA GLN A 37 -3.81 26.83 -69.43
C GLN A 37 -2.34 26.51 -69.82
N TRP A 38 -1.45 26.19 -68.89
CA TRP A 38 -0.04 25.90 -69.14
C TRP A 38 0.29 24.39 -69.33
N LEU A 39 -0.71 23.54 -69.38
CA LEU A 39 -0.58 22.09 -69.58
C LEU A 39 -0.80 21.66 -71.05
N SER A 40 0.04 22.12 -72.01
CA SER A 40 0.07 21.61 -73.38
C SER A 40 1.42 21.08 -73.79
N GLY A 41 1.47 19.81 -74.18
CA GLY A 41 2.67 19.15 -74.69
C GLY A 41 3.18 17.95 -73.89
N ALA A 42 4.33 17.37 -74.22
CA ALA A 42 4.90 16.16 -73.61
C ALA A 42 5.20 16.25 -72.11
N SER A 43 4.97 17.40 -71.52
CA SER A 43 5.01 17.63 -70.07
C SER A 43 3.69 17.23 -69.36
N LEU A 44 2.66 16.85 -70.11
CA LEU A 44 1.30 16.55 -69.59
C LEU A 44 1.32 15.46 -68.51
N VAL A 45 2.10 14.39 -68.65
CA VAL A 45 2.19 13.28 -67.71
C VAL A 45 2.88 13.70 -66.39
N ARG A 46 3.93 14.56 -66.46
CA ARG A 46 4.57 15.10 -65.27
C ARG A 46 3.71 16.13 -64.55
N GLY A 47 3.04 17.00 -65.32
CA GLY A 47 2.09 17.97 -64.80
C GLY A 47 0.91 17.28 -64.12
N LEU A 48 0.35 16.22 -64.72
CA LEU A 48 -0.74 15.44 -64.13
C LEU A 48 -0.32 14.77 -62.84
N ALA A 49 0.91 14.22 -62.75
CA ALA A 49 1.45 13.60 -61.54
C ALA A 49 1.67 14.61 -60.41
N VAL A 50 2.10 15.84 -60.70
CA VAL A 50 2.25 16.92 -59.72
C VAL A 50 0.86 17.42 -59.25
N LEU A 51 -0.10 17.53 -60.16
CA LEU A 51 -1.47 17.94 -59.86
C LEU A 51 -2.18 16.88 -58.97
N VAL A 52 -2.04 15.60 -59.29
CA VAL A 52 -2.58 14.49 -58.49
C VAL A 52 -1.93 14.44 -57.12
N LYS A 53 -0.61 14.62 -56.97
CA LYS A 53 0.06 14.71 -55.67
C LYS A 53 -0.38 15.93 -54.86
N GLY A 54 -0.50 17.10 -55.52
CA GLY A 54 -1.01 18.34 -54.87
C GLY A 54 -2.43 18.22 -54.39
N LEU A 55 -3.32 17.64 -55.21
CA LEU A 55 -4.70 17.34 -54.84
C LEU A 55 -4.77 16.35 -53.67
N PHE A 56 -3.99 15.29 -53.74
CA PHE A 56 -3.94 14.29 -52.65
C PHE A 56 -3.47 14.91 -51.34
N PHE A 57 -2.42 15.74 -51.38
CA PHE A 57 -1.92 16.44 -50.20
C PHE A 57 -2.91 17.46 -49.65
N SER A 58 -3.54 18.27 -50.52
CA SER A 58 -4.60 19.24 -50.14
C SER A 58 -5.79 18.52 -49.54
N CYS A 59 -6.23 17.40 -50.11
CA CYS A 59 -7.32 16.57 -49.57
C CYS A 59 -6.98 15.97 -48.22
N MET A 60 -5.78 15.51 -48.02
CA MET A 60 -5.30 14.96 -46.73
C MET A 60 -5.29 16.03 -45.64
N VAL A 61 -4.83 17.26 -45.96
CA VAL A 61 -4.79 18.37 -45.02
C VAL A 61 -6.23 18.84 -44.70
N THR A 62 -7.10 18.95 -45.73
CA THR A 62 -8.50 19.34 -45.53
C THR A 62 -9.27 18.29 -44.73
N PHE A 63 -9.02 17.00 -44.97
CA PHE A 63 -9.60 15.89 -44.22
C PHE A 63 -9.15 15.94 -42.75
N LEU A 64 -7.86 16.20 -42.48
CA LEU A 64 -7.35 16.40 -41.12
C LEU A 64 -7.98 17.59 -40.42
N VAL A 65 -8.04 18.77 -41.09
CA VAL A 65 -8.56 20.00 -40.48
C VAL A 65 -10.08 19.92 -40.24
N LEU A 66 -10.86 19.44 -41.22
CA LEU A 66 -12.30 19.26 -41.05
C LEU A 66 -12.64 18.11 -40.11
N GLY A 67 -11.89 17.03 -40.11
CA GLY A 67 -12.03 15.93 -39.18
C GLY A 67 -11.76 16.35 -37.72
N PHE A 68 -10.72 17.14 -37.49
CA PHE A 68 -10.42 17.70 -36.16
C PHE A 68 -11.44 18.75 -35.75
N GLY A 69 -11.90 19.63 -36.69
CA GLY A 69 -12.93 20.63 -36.44
C GLY A 69 -14.29 19.99 -36.09
N ALA A 70 -14.72 18.99 -36.84
CA ALA A 70 -15.94 18.25 -36.57
C ALA A 70 -15.88 17.44 -35.27
N PHE A 71 -14.71 16.88 -34.97
CA PHE A 71 -14.47 16.19 -33.69
C PHE A 71 -14.48 17.16 -32.50
N ALA A 72 -13.90 18.35 -32.66
CA ALA A 72 -13.92 19.39 -31.63
C ALA A 72 -15.33 19.93 -31.37
N LEU A 73 -16.12 20.15 -32.45
CA LEU A 73 -17.54 20.54 -32.39
C LEU A 73 -18.40 19.43 -31.77
N PHE A 74 -18.16 18.17 -32.13
CA PHE A 74 -18.84 17.03 -31.53
C PHE A 74 -18.52 16.92 -30.02
N CYS A 75 -17.26 17.12 -29.64
CA CYS A 75 -16.84 17.15 -28.22
C CYS A 75 -17.48 18.34 -27.46
N ALA A 76 -17.57 19.52 -28.08
CA ALA A 76 -18.23 20.68 -27.50
C ALA A 76 -19.75 20.49 -27.36
N PHE A 77 -20.40 19.91 -28.37
CA PHE A 77 -21.85 19.65 -28.38
C PHE A 77 -22.25 18.54 -27.38
N THR A 78 -21.41 17.49 -27.22
CA THR A 78 -21.63 16.43 -26.23
C THR A 78 -21.39 16.91 -24.79
N ARG A 79 -20.51 17.92 -24.61
CA ARG A 79 -20.28 18.55 -23.29
C ARG A 79 -21.53 19.34 -22.82
N LEU A 80 -22.35 19.83 -23.73
CA LEU A 80 -23.55 20.64 -23.45
C LEU A 80 -24.85 19.82 -23.24
N ARG A 81 -24.92 18.55 -23.65
CA ARG A 81 -26.21 17.82 -23.69
C ARG A 81 -26.25 16.43 -23.05
N TYR A 82 -25.14 15.82 -22.67
CA TYR A 82 -25.15 14.45 -22.09
C TYR A 82 -24.33 14.35 -20.81
N SER A 83 -25.03 14.03 -19.74
CA SER A 83 -24.48 13.68 -18.43
C SER A 83 -23.44 12.54 -18.48
N GLY A 84 -22.41 12.70 -17.72
CA GLY A 84 -21.32 11.82 -17.27
C GLY A 84 -20.99 10.50 -17.98
N ALA A 85 -21.99 9.70 -18.39
CA ALA A 85 -21.77 8.37 -18.93
C ALA A 85 -21.09 8.37 -20.34
N LEU A 86 -21.49 9.28 -21.23
CA LEU A 86 -20.90 9.31 -22.59
C LEU A 86 -19.49 9.92 -22.58
N VAL A 87 -19.26 10.89 -21.69
CA VAL A 87 -17.91 11.46 -21.46
C VAL A 87 -16.97 10.39 -20.88
N GLY A 88 -17.49 9.48 -20.06
CA GLY A 88 -16.74 8.31 -19.56
C GLY A 88 -16.33 7.35 -20.68
N GLU A 89 -17.23 7.03 -21.60
CA GLU A 89 -16.95 6.14 -22.74
C GLU A 89 -15.99 6.79 -23.75
N VAL A 90 -16.15 8.06 -24.06
CA VAL A 90 -15.21 8.79 -24.94
C VAL A 90 -13.84 8.92 -24.29
N LYS A 91 -13.76 9.17 -22.98
CA LYS A 91 -12.50 9.14 -22.24
C LYS A 91 -11.83 7.76 -22.25
N LYS A 92 -12.60 6.67 -22.15
CA LYS A 92 -12.09 5.29 -22.30
C LYS A 92 -11.54 5.03 -23.71
N ILE A 93 -12.27 5.50 -24.75
CA ILE A 93 -11.84 5.36 -26.15
C ILE A 93 -10.60 6.22 -26.41
N CYS A 94 -10.56 7.45 -25.95
CA CYS A 94 -9.37 8.29 -26.07
C CYS A 94 -8.18 7.74 -25.26
N ALA A 95 -8.39 7.20 -24.07
CA ALA A 95 -7.35 6.52 -23.31
C ALA A 95 -6.86 5.23 -24.00
N TYR A 96 -7.75 4.54 -24.72
CA TYR A 96 -7.41 3.36 -25.53
C TYR A 96 -6.61 3.73 -26.77
N LEU A 97 -6.98 4.82 -27.46
CA LEU A 97 -6.33 5.29 -28.67
C LEU A 97 -5.01 6.02 -28.41
N LEU A 98 -4.89 6.72 -27.28
CA LEU A 98 -3.69 7.49 -26.90
C LEU A 98 -2.63 6.68 -26.13
N GLY A 99 -2.83 5.40 -25.97
CA GLY A 99 -1.84 4.49 -25.42
C GLY A 99 -2.31 3.68 -24.23
N ARG A 100 -2.44 2.39 -24.41
CA ARG A 100 -2.55 1.40 -23.33
C ARG A 100 -1.40 1.62 -22.36
N GLY A 101 -1.70 1.89 -21.11
CA GLY A 101 -0.74 1.84 -20.03
C GLY A 101 -0.31 3.14 -19.38
N LYS A 102 -0.89 4.28 -19.75
CA LYS A 102 -0.62 5.56 -19.06
C LYS A 102 -1.72 5.85 -18.05
N TRP A 103 -1.49 5.74 -16.78
CA TRP A 103 -2.57 5.83 -15.81
C TRP A 103 -2.32 6.75 -14.59
N TRP A 104 -1.13 7.23 -14.37
CA TRP A 104 -0.90 8.30 -13.43
C TRP A 104 -0.56 9.57 -14.18
N ARG A 105 -1.50 10.52 -14.22
CA ARG A 105 -1.30 11.82 -14.86
C ARG A 105 -1.06 12.87 -13.81
N VAL A 106 0.07 13.54 -13.92
CA VAL A 106 0.42 14.67 -13.09
C VAL A 106 0.67 15.84 -13.99
N LYS A 107 0.05 17.01 -13.74
CA LYS A 107 0.43 18.24 -14.40
C LYS A 107 1.81 18.64 -13.86
N GLY A 108 2.82 18.60 -14.68
CA GLY A 108 4.16 18.91 -14.28
C GLY A 108 4.94 19.71 -15.31
N GLU A 109 5.91 20.44 -14.82
CA GLU A 109 6.97 21.02 -15.63
C GLU A 109 8.12 20.01 -15.63
N VAL A 110 8.54 19.58 -16.81
CA VAL A 110 9.68 18.67 -16.96
C VAL A 110 10.95 19.49 -16.81
N TYR A 111 11.78 19.16 -15.84
CA TYR A 111 13.12 19.70 -15.72
C TYR A 111 14.11 18.61 -16.16
N HIS A 112 14.72 18.79 -17.29
CA HIS A 112 15.93 18.07 -17.60
C HIS A 112 17.07 18.78 -16.89
N SER A 113 17.63 18.19 -15.83
CA SER A 113 18.76 18.72 -15.06
C SER A 113 18.67 20.25 -14.90
N ASP A 114 19.19 20.90 -13.94
CA ASP A 114 19.10 22.36 -13.66
C ASP A 114 19.18 23.33 -14.87
N LEU A 115 19.20 22.82 -16.07
CA LEU A 115 19.20 23.45 -17.37
C LEU A 115 17.84 23.29 -18.04
N VAL A 116 16.99 24.14 -17.65
CA VAL A 116 15.80 24.71 -18.22
C VAL A 116 15.41 24.31 -19.66
N SER A 117 14.47 23.38 -19.80
CA SER A 117 13.41 23.54 -20.78
C SER A 117 12.06 23.33 -20.05
N GLN A 118 11.32 24.40 -19.89
CA GLN A 118 9.99 24.37 -19.26
C GLN A 118 8.95 23.95 -20.31
N GLU A 119 8.89 22.68 -20.61
CA GLU A 119 7.74 22.15 -21.33
C GLU A 119 6.65 21.78 -20.35
N ARG A 120 5.49 22.45 -20.42
CA ARG A 120 4.28 22.13 -19.66
C ARG A 120 3.66 20.85 -20.21
N THR A 121 4.14 19.71 -19.75
CA THR A 121 3.67 18.39 -20.17
C THR A 121 2.96 17.67 -19.03
N VAL A 122 2.10 16.72 -19.38
CA VAL A 122 1.47 15.82 -18.40
C VAL A 122 2.39 14.62 -18.21
N LEU A 123 2.99 14.50 -17.02
CA LEU A 123 3.75 13.30 -16.67
C LEU A 123 2.83 12.09 -16.61
N THR A 124 3.19 11.06 -17.35
CA THR A 124 2.45 9.80 -17.38
C THR A 124 3.40 8.66 -17.02
N VAL A 125 3.03 7.86 -16.02
CA VAL A 125 3.80 6.71 -15.55
C VAL A 125 3.13 5.43 -16.04
N SER A 126 3.93 4.51 -16.57
CA SER A 126 3.44 3.20 -17.01
C SER A 126 3.02 2.34 -15.81
N PRO A 127 1.99 1.49 -15.93
CA PRO A 127 1.64 0.50 -14.91
C PRO A 127 2.82 -0.39 -14.50
N SER A 128 3.71 -0.70 -15.44
CA SER A 128 4.88 -1.53 -15.18
C SER A 128 5.87 -0.94 -14.16
N ALA A 129 5.91 0.39 -14.01
CA ALA A 129 6.76 1.05 -13.02
C ALA A 129 6.30 0.76 -11.58
N PHE A 130 5.00 0.56 -11.37
CA PHE A 130 4.46 0.31 -10.03
C PHE A 130 4.76 -1.11 -9.52
N TYR A 131 5.04 -2.07 -10.39
CA TYR A 131 5.55 -3.39 -9.96
C TYR A 131 6.94 -3.31 -9.34
N ARG A 132 7.66 -2.19 -9.56
CA ARG A 132 9.00 -1.94 -8.99
C ARG A 132 8.94 -1.02 -7.78
N HIS A 133 7.78 -0.93 -7.16
CA HIS A 133 7.47 -0.17 -5.97
C HIS A 133 7.69 1.35 -6.10
N VAL A 134 7.03 2.08 -5.23
CA VAL A 134 7.05 3.55 -5.17
C VAL A 134 7.49 3.98 -3.78
N HIS A 135 8.47 4.84 -3.72
CA HIS A 135 8.96 5.46 -2.50
C HIS A 135 8.50 6.91 -2.44
N VAL A 136 7.77 7.29 -1.40
CA VAL A 136 7.22 8.63 -1.22
C VAL A 136 7.77 9.23 0.06
N ILE A 137 8.53 10.33 -0.07
CA ILE A 137 9.11 11.03 1.07
C ILE A 137 8.53 12.44 1.13
N GLY A 138 8.06 12.85 2.31
CA GLY A 138 7.57 14.21 2.50
C GLY A 138 7.19 14.50 3.94
N GLY A 139 7.56 15.66 4.44
CA GLY A 139 7.25 16.07 5.80
C GLY A 139 5.75 16.17 6.10
N SER A 140 5.42 16.38 7.36
CA SER A 140 4.02 16.62 7.77
C SER A 140 3.46 17.85 7.03
N GLY A 141 2.21 17.78 6.57
CA GLY A 141 1.57 18.85 5.79
C GLY A 141 2.13 19.08 4.38
N SER A 142 3.04 18.24 3.88
CA SER A 142 3.52 18.32 2.49
C SER A 142 2.50 17.88 1.45
N GLY A 143 1.43 17.19 1.87
CA GLY A 143 0.36 16.71 1.01
C GLY A 143 0.54 15.27 0.52
N LYS A 144 1.31 14.41 1.18
CA LYS A 144 1.50 13.00 0.79
C LYS A 144 0.19 12.29 0.48
N THR A 145 -0.74 12.31 1.43
CA THR A 145 -2.04 11.63 1.29
C THR A 145 -2.85 12.22 0.14
N VAL A 146 -3.02 13.54 0.11
CA VAL A 146 -3.86 14.22 -0.90
C VAL A 146 -3.22 14.20 -2.30
N SER A 147 -1.91 14.44 -2.38
CA SER A 147 -1.23 14.57 -3.68
C SER A 147 -0.86 13.23 -4.31
N VAL A 148 -0.48 12.24 -3.51
CA VAL A 148 0.02 10.96 -4.04
C VAL A 148 -0.99 9.84 -3.82
N LEU A 149 -1.35 9.52 -2.55
CA LEU A 149 -2.22 8.39 -2.26
C LEU A 149 -3.58 8.55 -2.93
N GLN A 150 -4.30 9.64 -2.66
CA GLN A 150 -5.64 9.87 -3.23
C GLN A 150 -5.62 9.86 -4.76
N ASN A 151 -4.67 10.58 -5.37
CA ASN A 151 -4.56 10.64 -6.83
C ASN A 151 -4.31 9.26 -7.46
N LEU A 152 -3.36 8.53 -6.90
CA LEU A 152 -2.98 7.24 -7.45
C LEU A 152 -4.06 6.20 -7.19
N ALA A 153 -4.60 6.11 -5.97
CA ALA A 153 -5.62 5.14 -5.59
C ALA A 153 -6.92 5.36 -6.37
N VAL A 154 -7.41 6.60 -6.49
CA VAL A 154 -8.64 6.91 -7.27
C VAL A 154 -8.46 6.51 -8.73
N GLN A 155 -7.34 6.88 -9.37
CA GLN A 155 -7.07 6.50 -10.75
C GLN A 155 -6.97 4.98 -10.93
N HIS A 156 -6.40 4.29 -9.94
CA HIS A 156 -6.26 2.83 -9.96
C HIS A 156 -7.61 2.13 -9.83
N ILE A 157 -8.45 2.54 -8.88
CA ILE A 157 -9.81 2.04 -8.68
C ILE A 157 -10.66 2.21 -9.94
N LEU A 158 -10.65 3.42 -10.54
CA LEU A 158 -11.44 3.73 -11.74
C LEU A 158 -11.04 2.89 -12.97
N ARG A 159 -9.85 2.28 -12.94
CA ARG A 159 -9.35 1.39 -14.01
C ARG A 159 -9.54 -0.09 -13.72
N GLY A 160 -10.16 -0.43 -12.60
CA GLY A 160 -10.40 -1.80 -12.19
C GLY A 160 -9.25 -2.43 -11.42
N GLY A 161 -8.25 -1.64 -10.97
CA GLY A 161 -7.17 -2.12 -10.12
C GLY A 161 -7.63 -2.40 -8.70
N GLY A 162 -7.02 -3.39 -8.06
CA GLY A 162 -7.22 -3.73 -6.65
C GLY A 162 -6.13 -3.09 -5.78
N LEU A 163 -6.50 -2.79 -4.53
CA LEU A 163 -5.55 -2.18 -3.60
C LEU A 163 -5.86 -2.48 -2.13
N ILE A 164 -4.83 -2.41 -1.31
CA ILE A 164 -4.92 -2.31 0.15
C ILE A 164 -4.34 -0.97 0.57
N VAL A 165 -5.02 -0.28 1.49
CA VAL A 165 -4.48 0.91 2.17
C VAL A 165 -4.30 0.60 3.64
N LEU A 166 -3.10 0.84 4.18
CA LEU A 166 -2.81 0.85 5.61
C LEU A 166 -2.65 2.31 6.02
N ASP A 167 -3.64 2.84 6.72
CA ASP A 167 -3.68 4.23 7.17
C ASP A 167 -3.64 4.31 8.71
N GLY A 168 -2.55 4.85 9.24
CA GLY A 168 -2.37 5.05 10.67
C GLY A 168 -3.13 6.24 11.25
N LYS A 169 -3.63 7.17 10.41
CA LYS A 169 -4.20 8.45 10.85
C LYS A 169 -5.71 8.50 10.92
N THR A 170 -6.40 7.58 10.24
CA THR A 170 -7.87 7.60 10.11
C THR A 170 -8.36 8.87 9.39
N ASP A 171 -8.06 8.97 8.10
CA ASP A 171 -8.53 10.08 7.26
C ASP A 171 -9.87 9.71 6.59
N TYR A 172 -10.98 10.12 7.22
CA TYR A 172 -12.33 9.86 6.70
C TYR A 172 -12.59 10.50 5.33
N ASP A 173 -11.94 11.61 5.00
CA ASP A 173 -12.07 12.22 3.68
C ASP A 173 -11.45 11.32 2.61
N THR A 174 -10.32 10.70 2.89
CA THR A 174 -9.70 9.71 2.01
C THR A 174 -10.55 8.45 1.90
N ILE A 175 -11.09 7.92 3.01
CA ILE A 175 -11.97 6.74 2.99
C ILE A 175 -13.19 7.01 2.09
N LYS A 176 -13.89 8.13 2.30
CA LYS A 176 -15.05 8.53 1.50
C LYS A 176 -14.70 8.74 0.04
N LEU A 177 -13.54 9.34 -0.26
CA LEU A 177 -13.08 9.57 -1.64
C LEU A 177 -12.82 8.24 -2.37
N LEU A 178 -12.18 7.27 -1.74
CA LEU A 178 -11.94 5.96 -2.35
C LEU A 178 -13.23 5.16 -2.48
N TYR A 179 -14.12 5.22 -1.50
CA TYR A 179 -15.47 4.64 -1.61
C TYR A 179 -16.27 5.28 -2.77
N TRP A 180 -16.23 6.61 -2.91
CA TRP A 180 -16.82 7.31 -4.05
C TRP A 180 -16.23 6.82 -5.37
N ALA A 181 -14.92 6.65 -5.47
CA ALA A 181 -14.27 6.12 -6.66
C ALA A 181 -14.74 4.69 -6.98
N ALA A 182 -14.92 3.84 -5.97
CA ALA A 182 -15.46 2.50 -6.12
C ALA A 182 -16.91 2.53 -6.62
N VAL A 183 -17.76 3.41 -6.08
CA VAL A 183 -19.14 3.60 -6.55
C VAL A 183 -19.18 4.08 -8.01
N LYS A 184 -18.35 5.06 -8.38
CA LYS A 184 -18.26 5.57 -9.75
C LYS A 184 -17.71 4.55 -10.74
N ALA A 185 -16.88 3.62 -10.29
CA ALA A 185 -16.40 2.50 -11.08
C ALA A 185 -17.43 1.33 -11.20
N GLY A 186 -18.56 1.40 -10.50
CA GLY A 186 -19.54 0.30 -10.40
C GLY A 186 -19.10 -0.84 -9.49
N ARG A 187 -18.11 -0.60 -8.61
CA ARG A 187 -17.42 -1.58 -7.77
C ARG A 187 -17.75 -1.40 -6.28
N ARG A 188 -18.94 -0.89 -5.98
CA ARG A 188 -19.36 -0.61 -4.58
C ARG A 188 -19.21 -1.83 -3.66
N HIS A 189 -19.52 -3.03 -4.16
CA HIS A 189 -19.49 -4.28 -3.38
C HIS A 189 -18.07 -4.84 -3.20
N GLU A 190 -17.09 -4.27 -3.87
CA GLU A 190 -15.68 -4.64 -3.79
C GLU A 190 -14.90 -3.72 -2.83
N PHE A 191 -15.58 -2.75 -2.20
CA PHE A 191 -14.97 -1.85 -1.22
C PHE A 191 -15.21 -2.36 0.19
N HIS A 192 -14.13 -2.64 0.90
CA HIS A 192 -14.11 -3.18 2.26
C HIS A 192 -13.40 -2.20 3.19
N LEU A 193 -13.99 -1.94 4.35
CA LEU A 193 -13.44 -1.05 5.37
C LEU A 193 -13.24 -1.80 6.69
N PHE A 194 -12.02 -1.79 7.19
CA PHE A 194 -11.69 -2.15 8.56
C PHE A 194 -11.31 -0.88 9.32
N ASP A 195 -12.04 -0.52 10.36
CA ASP A 195 -11.83 0.74 11.08
C ASP A 195 -11.81 0.51 12.60
N LEU A 196 -10.65 0.72 13.22
CA LEU A 196 -10.49 0.56 14.67
C LEU A 196 -11.23 1.63 15.49
N ALA A 197 -11.49 2.80 14.91
CA ALA A 197 -12.17 3.91 15.59
C ALA A 197 -13.69 3.84 15.51
N ALA A 198 -14.23 3.23 14.43
CA ALA A 198 -15.68 3.16 14.17
C ALA A 198 -16.12 1.71 13.94
N PRO A 199 -16.32 0.91 15.00
CA PRO A 199 -16.70 -0.50 14.87
C PRO A 199 -18.00 -0.71 14.07
N GLU A 200 -18.92 0.25 14.10
CA GLU A 200 -20.20 0.19 13.38
C GLU A 200 -20.04 0.35 11.86
N LEU A 201 -18.92 0.88 11.39
CA LEU A 201 -18.58 0.99 9.96
C LEU A 201 -17.60 -0.12 9.54
N SER A 202 -16.95 -0.77 10.50
CA SER A 202 -15.88 -1.73 10.25
C SER A 202 -16.42 -3.09 9.87
N GLU A 203 -15.86 -3.67 8.81
CA GLU A 203 -15.98 -5.09 8.52
C GLU A 203 -15.05 -5.91 9.42
N THR A 204 -15.22 -7.23 9.41
CA THR A 204 -14.42 -8.16 10.22
C THR A 204 -13.29 -8.76 9.39
N TYR A 205 -12.16 -9.01 10.06
CA TYR A 205 -10.98 -9.62 9.48
C TYR A 205 -10.44 -10.74 10.40
N ASN A 206 -9.96 -11.83 9.84
CA ASN A 206 -9.29 -12.88 10.60
C ASN A 206 -8.09 -13.41 9.80
N PRO A 207 -6.86 -13.06 10.18
CA PRO A 207 -5.65 -13.47 9.47
C PRO A 207 -5.31 -14.96 9.60
N LEU A 208 -6.00 -15.71 10.50
CA LEU A 208 -5.71 -17.10 10.80
C LEU A 208 -6.50 -18.08 9.89
N ILE A 209 -7.29 -17.57 8.96
CA ILE A 209 -8.12 -18.41 8.07
C ILE A 209 -7.27 -19.17 7.06
N TYR A 210 -6.27 -18.52 6.46
CA TYR A 210 -5.43 -19.10 5.41
C TYR A 210 -3.99 -19.30 5.87
N GLY A 211 -3.37 -20.32 5.32
CA GLY A 211 -2.00 -20.72 5.57
C GLY A 211 -1.87 -22.10 6.18
N ASN A 212 -0.68 -22.67 6.06
CA ASN A 212 -0.30 -23.88 6.81
C ASN A 212 0.06 -23.51 8.26
N SER A 213 0.32 -24.51 9.09
CA SER A 213 0.59 -24.28 10.52
C SER A 213 1.83 -23.41 10.79
N GLY A 214 2.87 -23.52 9.96
CA GLY A 214 4.06 -22.67 10.06
C GLY A 214 3.75 -21.22 9.69
N GLU A 215 3.09 -20.99 8.56
CA GLU A 215 2.69 -19.65 8.10
C GLU A 215 1.80 -18.93 9.11
N ILE A 216 0.80 -19.64 9.68
CA ILE A 216 -0.09 -19.05 10.69
C ILE A 216 0.66 -18.72 11.98
N ALA A 217 1.56 -19.61 12.43
CA ALA A 217 2.38 -19.34 13.61
C ALA A 217 3.29 -18.12 13.38
N GLU A 218 3.95 -18.02 12.22
CA GLU A 218 4.80 -16.87 11.88
C GLU A 218 4.00 -15.57 11.75
N LYS A 219 2.82 -15.56 11.13
CA LYS A 219 1.95 -14.38 11.10
C LYS A 219 1.72 -13.81 12.50
N VAL A 220 1.45 -14.68 13.46
CA VAL A 220 1.24 -14.26 14.86
C VAL A 220 2.54 -13.79 15.49
N LEU A 221 3.61 -14.60 15.38
CA LEU A 221 4.90 -14.33 16.02
C LEU A 221 5.59 -13.06 15.50
N SER A 222 5.41 -12.72 14.22
CA SER A 222 5.96 -11.49 13.63
C SER A 222 5.42 -10.20 14.25
N THR A 223 4.31 -10.27 14.98
CA THR A 223 3.72 -9.11 15.69
C THR A 223 4.34 -8.87 17.07
N PHE A 224 5.25 -9.74 17.52
CA PHE A 224 5.92 -9.62 18.79
C PHE A 224 7.27 -8.93 18.62
N ASP A 225 7.62 -8.09 19.58
CA ASP A 225 8.98 -7.60 19.77
C ASP A 225 9.59 -8.39 20.93
N PHE A 226 10.40 -9.39 20.62
CA PHE A 226 11.07 -10.22 21.62
C PHE A 226 12.30 -9.50 22.17
N SER A 227 12.42 -9.43 23.48
CA SER A 227 13.56 -8.81 24.16
C SER A 227 14.67 -9.82 24.54
N ASP A 228 14.34 -11.10 24.56
CA ASP A 228 15.23 -12.18 24.99
C ASP A 228 15.10 -13.39 24.08
N VAL A 229 16.21 -13.81 23.48
CA VAL A 229 16.28 -14.91 22.49
C VAL A 229 15.86 -16.26 23.11
N PHE A 230 16.16 -16.52 24.39
CA PHE A 230 15.77 -17.76 25.03
C PHE A 230 14.25 -17.87 25.19
N TYR A 231 13.62 -16.81 25.69
CA TYR A 231 12.16 -16.75 25.81
C TYR A 231 11.49 -16.78 24.43
N GLU A 232 12.07 -16.12 23.43
CA GLU A 232 11.59 -16.17 22.06
C GLU A 232 11.49 -17.60 21.54
N GLN A 233 12.56 -18.37 21.63
CA GLN A 233 12.58 -19.74 21.13
C GLN A 233 11.55 -20.63 21.82
N ARG A 234 11.37 -20.47 23.13
CA ARG A 234 10.35 -21.21 23.89
C ARG A 234 8.93 -20.83 23.49
N GLN A 235 8.68 -19.55 23.31
CA GLN A 235 7.39 -19.05 22.85
C GLN A 235 7.09 -19.52 21.43
N ARG A 236 8.06 -19.48 20.53
CA ARG A 236 7.95 -20.02 19.17
C ARG A 236 7.57 -21.50 19.20
N MET A 237 8.28 -22.33 19.98
CA MET A 237 7.99 -23.76 20.11
C MET A 237 6.55 -24.02 20.59
N ALA A 238 6.10 -23.30 21.62
CA ALA A 238 4.74 -23.43 22.14
C ALA A 238 3.69 -23.02 21.08
N MET A 239 3.93 -21.92 20.37
CA MET A 239 3.05 -21.43 19.32
C MET A 239 2.97 -22.42 18.13
N TYR A 240 4.10 -22.87 17.60
CA TYR A 240 4.14 -23.83 16.51
C TYR A 240 3.40 -25.14 16.86
N THR A 241 3.65 -25.68 18.06
CA THR A 241 3.01 -26.90 18.54
C THR A 241 1.49 -26.72 18.65
N THR A 242 1.05 -25.63 19.26
CA THR A 242 -0.37 -25.33 19.46
C THR A 242 -1.07 -25.10 18.12
N VAL A 243 -0.50 -24.26 17.26
CA VAL A 243 -1.09 -23.95 15.95
C VAL A 243 -1.13 -25.18 15.06
N LYS A 244 -0.12 -26.04 15.07
CA LYS A 244 -0.12 -27.29 14.31
C LYS A 244 -1.30 -28.18 14.69
N ALA A 245 -1.52 -28.36 15.99
CA ALA A 245 -2.64 -29.16 16.48
C ALA A 245 -3.99 -28.55 16.08
N ILE A 246 -4.16 -27.23 16.22
CA ILE A 246 -5.42 -26.54 15.86
C ILE A 246 -5.69 -26.59 14.36
N VAL A 247 -4.66 -26.40 13.53
CA VAL A 247 -4.79 -26.46 12.07
C VAL A 247 -5.26 -27.85 11.62
N GLU A 248 -4.74 -28.91 12.26
CA GLU A 248 -5.22 -30.27 11.97
C GLU A 248 -6.68 -30.47 12.41
N ILE A 249 -7.06 -29.96 13.58
CA ILE A 249 -8.46 -29.98 14.05
C ILE A 249 -9.36 -29.18 13.11
N LYS A 250 -8.93 -27.99 12.68
CA LYS A 250 -9.61 -27.16 11.67
C LYS A 250 -9.85 -27.93 10.39
N ARG A 251 -8.81 -28.63 9.88
CA ARG A 251 -8.89 -29.43 8.64
C ARG A 251 -9.93 -30.56 8.77
N LEU A 252 -9.97 -31.21 9.91
CA LEU A 252 -10.89 -32.32 10.18
C LEU A 252 -12.34 -31.85 10.34
N MET A 253 -12.54 -30.74 11.04
CA MET A 253 -13.87 -30.21 11.35
C MET A 253 -14.43 -29.27 10.29
N GLY A 254 -13.60 -28.80 9.33
CA GLY A 254 -13.99 -27.83 8.32
C GLY A 254 -14.36 -26.46 8.90
N ARG A 255 -13.90 -26.13 10.11
CA ARG A 255 -14.26 -24.90 10.83
C ARG A 255 -13.03 -24.06 11.17
N PRO A 256 -13.05 -22.74 10.96
CA PRO A 256 -11.96 -21.84 11.28
C PRO A 256 -11.81 -21.64 12.79
N PHE A 257 -10.66 -21.11 13.18
CA PHE A 257 -10.34 -20.65 14.52
C PHE A 257 -9.87 -19.19 14.50
N ASN A 258 -9.75 -18.59 15.67
CA ASN A 258 -9.36 -17.19 15.86
C ASN A 258 -8.38 -17.01 17.04
N PHE A 259 -8.00 -15.77 17.34
CA PHE A 259 -7.09 -15.46 18.44
C PHE A 259 -7.64 -15.82 19.81
N ARG A 260 -8.97 -15.77 19.99
CA ARG A 260 -9.60 -16.15 21.22
C ARG A 260 -9.46 -17.66 21.49
N ASP A 261 -9.57 -18.48 20.48
CA ASP A 261 -9.30 -19.92 20.58
C ASP A 261 -7.85 -20.18 21.00
N LEU A 262 -6.89 -19.48 20.40
CA LEU A 262 -5.47 -19.56 20.77
C LEU A 262 -5.24 -19.10 22.21
N LEU A 263 -5.86 -18.01 22.62
CA LEU A 263 -5.77 -17.49 24.00
C LEU A 263 -6.20 -18.54 25.01
N TRP A 264 -7.36 -19.15 24.81
CA TRP A 264 -7.89 -20.15 25.75
C TRP A 264 -6.98 -21.37 25.86
N ILE A 265 -6.42 -21.82 24.76
CA ILE A 265 -5.44 -22.93 24.78
C ILE A 265 -4.19 -22.53 25.59
N LEU A 266 -3.62 -21.37 25.33
CA LEU A 266 -2.42 -20.91 26.01
C LEU A 266 -2.68 -20.56 27.48
N TYR A 267 -3.88 -20.15 27.82
CA TYR A 267 -4.24 -19.81 29.19
C TYR A 267 -4.39 -21.03 30.09
N TYR A 268 -4.91 -22.15 29.57
CA TYR A 268 -5.13 -23.38 30.33
C TYR A 268 -4.04 -24.45 30.12
N LEU A 269 -2.83 -24.03 29.76
CA LEU A 269 -1.68 -24.96 29.78
C LEU A 269 -1.46 -25.54 31.19
N PRO A 270 -1.19 -26.84 31.33
CA PRO A 270 -1.01 -27.87 30.28
C PRO A 270 -2.27 -28.63 29.90
N TYR A 271 -3.40 -28.42 30.57
CA TYR A 271 -4.66 -29.15 30.35
C TYR A 271 -5.19 -29.03 28.93
N SER A 272 -4.96 -27.90 28.31
CA SER A 272 -5.32 -27.67 26.90
C SER A 272 -4.51 -28.54 25.93
N LEU A 273 -3.27 -28.91 26.29
CA LEU A 273 -2.47 -29.85 25.49
C LEU A 273 -3.08 -31.25 25.53
N ASP A 274 -3.55 -31.68 26.72
CA ASP A 274 -4.25 -32.95 26.89
C ASP A 274 -5.57 -32.95 26.10
N PHE A 275 -6.33 -31.83 26.15
CA PHE A 275 -7.54 -31.64 25.36
C PHE A 275 -7.29 -31.75 23.85
N LEU A 276 -6.28 -31.02 23.33
CA LEU A 276 -5.92 -31.10 21.90
C LEU A 276 -5.46 -32.51 21.49
N TYR A 277 -4.71 -33.18 22.37
CA TYR A 277 -4.30 -34.56 22.14
C TYR A 277 -5.50 -35.50 22.04
N GLU A 278 -6.49 -35.39 22.96
CA GLU A 278 -7.72 -36.19 22.92
C GLU A 278 -8.51 -35.98 21.63
N LEU A 279 -8.61 -34.74 21.12
CA LEU A 279 -9.26 -34.43 19.85
C LEU A 279 -8.56 -35.09 18.64
N LEU A 280 -7.27 -35.32 18.73
CA LEU A 280 -6.47 -35.88 17.64
C LEU A 280 -6.16 -37.37 17.78
N LYS A 281 -6.49 -38.03 18.91
CA LYS A 281 -5.99 -39.40 19.23
C LYS A 281 -6.37 -40.43 18.18
N ASP A 282 -7.60 -40.34 17.66
CA ASP A 282 -8.14 -41.33 16.72
C ASP A 282 -7.89 -40.98 15.25
N VAL A 283 -7.22 -39.85 15.01
CA VAL A 283 -6.91 -39.36 13.66
C VAL A 283 -5.65 -40.03 13.13
N LYS A 284 -5.75 -40.76 12.02
CA LYS A 284 -4.68 -41.60 11.45
C LYS A 284 -3.80 -40.86 10.41
N THR A 285 -3.92 -39.56 10.25
CA THR A 285 -3.07 -38.80 9.31
C THR A 285 -1.66 -38.62 9.87
N LYS A 286 -0.67 -38.52 8.98
CA LYS A 286 0.73 -38.28 9.35
C LYS A 286 0.87 -36.98 10.14
N GLU A 287 0.22 -35.93 9.66
CA GLU A 287 0.24 -34.58 10.28
C GLU A 287 -0.35 -34.60 11.69
N ALA A 288 -1.44 -35.33 11.91
CA ALA A 288 -2.02 -35.50 13.24
C ALA A 288 -1.13 -36.32 14.18
N ALA A 289 -0.44 -37.34 13.64
CA ALA A 289 0.55 -38.10 14.43
C ALA A 289 1.70 -37.21 14.89
N GLU A 290 2.27 -36.42 13.97
CA GLU A 290 3.32 -35.46 14.29
C GLU A 290 2.84 -34.42 15.31
N ALA A 291 1.62 -33.88 15.17
CA ALA A 291 1.04 -32.94 16.11
C ALA A 291 0.90 -33.55 17.51
N ARG A 292 0.41 -34.81 17.61
CA ARG A 292 0.32 -35.53 18.89
C ARG A 292 1.69 -35.72 19.55
N ASP A 293 2.73 -36.03 18.79
CA ASP A 293 4.07 -36.21 19.35
C ASP A 293 4.66 -34.89 19.85
N GLN A 294 4.44 -33.79 19.11
CA GLN A 294 4.84 -32.46 19.57
C GLN A 294 4.08 -32.03 20.83
N LEU A 295 2.77 -32.29 20.91
CA LEU A 295 1.98 -32.03 22.12
C LEU A 295 2.53 -32.82 23.33
N LYS A 296 2.90 -34.12 23.15
CA LYS A 296 3.51 -34.91 24.19
C LYS A 296 4.86 -34.34 24.63
N MET A 297 5.70 -33.89 23.68
CA MET A 297 6.97 -33.24 24.01
C MET A 297 6.78 -31.98 24.85
N LEU A 298 5.87 -31.10 24.42
CA LEU A 298 5.58 -29.87 25.15
C LEU A 298 4.96 -30.17 26.53
N ARG A 299 4.15 -31.21 26.64
CA ARG A 299 3.51 -31.63 27.90
C ARG A 299 4.50 -32.15 28.96
N ARG A 300 5.70 -32.60 28.53
CA ARG A 300 6.77 -33.06 29.46
C ARG A 300 7.47 -31.91 30.16
N GLU A 301 7.37 -30.68 29.64
CA GLU A 301 7.95 -29.52 30.31
C GLU A 301 7.24 -29.26 31.64
N PRO A 302 7.97 -28.82 32.69
CA PRO A 302 7.34 -28.46 33.95
C PRO A 302 6.25 -27.39 33.77
N THR A 303 5.08 -27.62 34.30
CA THR A 303 3.91 -26.77 34.12
C THR A 303 4.20 -25.30 34.43
N ARG A 304 4.87 -25.02 35.54
CA ARG A 304 5.24 -23.65 35.93
C ARG A 304 6.16 -22.99 34.91
N THR A 305 7.18 -23.70 34.49
CA THR A 305 8.16 -23.23 33.50
C THR A 305 7.47 -22.91 32.17
N LEU A 306 6.65 -23.83 31.68
CA LEU A 306 5.90 -23.65 30.42
C LEU A 306 4.98 -22.43 30.51
N PHE A 307 4.29 -22.25 31.61
CA PHE A 307 3.39 -21.11 31.80
C PHE A 307 4.16 -19.79 31.90
N GLU A 308 5.22 -19.71 32.68
CA GLU A 308 6.06 -18.51 32.80
C GLU A 308 6.66 -18.14 31.43
N GLN A 309 7.22 -19.11 30.72
CA GLN A 309 7.83 -18.89 29.41
C GLN A 309 6.84 -18.44 28.33
N THR A 310 5.57 -18.79 28.42
CA THR A 310 4.53 -18.40 27.46
C THR A 310 3.75 -17.14 27.84
N ALA A 311 4.15 -16.43 28.91
CA ALA A 311 3.44 -15.25 29.42
C ALA A 311 3.33 -14.13 28.35
N GLY A 312 4.38 -13.89 27.58
CA GLY A 312 4.39 -12.89 26.50
C GLY A 312 3.33 -13.18 25.46
N ILE A 313 3.27 -14.41 24.94
CA ILE A 313 2.29 -14.80 23.93
C ILE A 313 0.85 -14.66 24.47
N ARG A 314 0.62 -15.10 25.71
CA ARG A 314 -0.72 -14.96 26.33
C ARG A 314 -1.15 -13.50 26.43
N SER A 315 -0.26 -12.62 26.86
CA SER A 315 -0.53 -11.20 26.92
C SER A 315 -0.93 -10.62 25.56
N GLN A 316 -0.24 -11.03 24.50
CA GLN A 316 -0.55 -10.59 23.16
C GLN A 316 -1.87 -11.18 22.64
N MET A 317 -2.12 -12.48 22.87
CA MET A 317 -3.41 -13.09 22.50
C MET A 317 -4.58 -12.45 23.26
N TYR A 318 -4.36 -12.05 24.51
CA TYR A 318 -5.35 -11.30 25.28
C TYR A 318 -5.69 -9.96 24.62
N ARG A 319 -4.68 -9.23 24.13
CA ARG A 319 -4.90 -7.96 23.40
C ARG A 319 -5.76 -8.17 22.16
N TYR A 320 -5.44 -9.14 21.30
CA TYR A 320 -6.26 -9.46 20.13
C TYR A 320 -7.68 -9.89 20.47
N SER A 321 -7.84 -10.59 21.60
CA SER A 321 -9.14 -11.12 22.00
C SER A 321 -10.06 -10.10 22.66
N TYR A 322 -9.51 -9.09 23.36
CA TYR A 322 -10.31 -8.23 24.25
C TYR A 322 -9.99 -6.74 24.23
N ALA A 323 -8.87 -6.29 23.65
CA ALA A 323 -8.48 -4.89 23.70
C ALA A 323 -9.15 -4.01 22.63
N LEU A 324 -9.82 -4.59 21.66
CA LEU A 324 -10.54 -3.84 20.62
C LEU A 324 -11.92 -3.40 21.10
N PRO A 325 -12.46 -2.29 20.58
CA PRO A 325 -13.80 -1.81 20.90
C PRO A 325 -14.89 -2.86 20.65
N ASP A 326 -14.73 -3.67 19.60
CA ASP A 326 -15.52 -4.85 19.34
C ASP A 326 -14.58 -6.04 19.07
N PRO A 327 -14.58 -7.05 19.96
CA PRO A 327 -13.72 -8.22 19.81
C PRO A 327 -13.91 -8.99 18.51
N LEU A 328 -15.07 -8.92 17.86
CA LEU A 328 -15.33 -9.61 16.59
C LEU A 328 -14.56 -9.00 15.43
N MET A 329 -14.07 -7.78 15.54
CA MET A 329 -13.34 -7.13 14.43
C MET A 329 -12.22 -8.01 13.88
N ILE A 330 -11.46 -8.68 14.77
CA ILE A 330 -10.34 -9.55 14.38
C ILE A 330 -10.53 -11.02 14.78
N ASN A 331 -11.62 -11.34 15.49
CA ASN A 331 -11.93 -12.69 15.97
C ASN A 331 -13.17 -13.30 15.31
N SER A 332 -13.58 -12.82 14.16
CA SER A 332 -14.67 -13.42 13.40
C SER A 332 -14.27 -14.80 12.86
N TYR A 333 -15.14 -15.78 12.99
CA TYR A 333 -15.01 -17.07 12.32
C TYR A 333 -15.46 -17.00 10.85
N SER A 334 -16.26 -16.01 10.49
CA SER A 334 -16.77 -15.77 9.14
C SER A 334 -16.49 -14.32 8.72
N PRO A 335 -15.21 -13.92 8.57
CA PRO A 335 -14.87 -12.54 8.32
C PRO A 335 -15.38 -12.06 6.97
N SER A 336 -15.79 -10.79 6.92
CA SER A 336 -16.22 -10.14 5.68
C SER A 336 -15.04 -9.85 4.77
N ILE A 337 -13.91 -9.43 5.36
CA ILE A 337 -12.65 -9.19 4.64
C ILE A 337 -11.90 -10.50 4.51
N ASP A 338 -11.81 -10.97 3.29
CA ASP A 338 -11.00 -12.11 2.86
C ASP A 338 -9.90 -11.59 1.92
N LEU A 339 -8.68 -11.42 2.43
CA LEU A 339 -7.58 -10.84 1.66
C LEU A 339 -7.19 -11.68 0.45
N LYS A 340 -7.29 -13.00 0.53
CA LYS A 340 -6.99 -13.86 -0.62
C LYS A 340 -7.99 -13.63 -1.74
N ARG A 341 -9.29 -13.59 -1.41
CA ARG A 341 -10.36 -13.26 -2.35
C ARG A 341 -10.18 -11.86 -2.91
N ALA A 342 -9.92 -10.87 -2.04
CA ALA A 342 -9.75 -9.48 -2.42
C ALA A 342 -8.59 -9.29 -3.41
N ILE A 343 -7.46 -9.96 -3.19
CA ILE A 343 -6.30 -9.91 -4.07
C ILE A 343 -6.61 -10.56 -5.42
N LEU A 344 -7.22 -11.75 -5.43
CA LEU A 344 -7.54 -12.48 -6.65
C LEU A 344 -8.57 -11.75 -7.51
N ASN A 345 -9.54 -11.07 -6.90
CA ASN A 345 -10.61 -10.33 -7.57
C ASN A 345 -10.26 -8.85 -7.80
N SER A 346 -9.07 -8.40 -7.37
CA SER A 346 -8.68 -6.99 -7.43
C SER A 346 -9.64 -6.06 -6.64
N GLU A 347 -10.15 -6.49 -5.49
CA GLU A 347 -11.03 -5.73 -4.61
C GLU A 347 -10.26 -4.58 -3.91
N ILE A 348 -10.97 -3.70 -3.24
CA ILE A 348 -10.45 -2.48 -2.60
C ILE A 348 -10.61 -2.67 -1.09
N VAL A 349 -9.50 -2.70 -0.34
CA VAL A 349 -9.54 -2.89 1.11
C VAL A 349 -8.85 -1.71 1.80
N TYR A 350 -9.54 -1.09 2.74
CA TYR A 350 -9.00 0.02 3.53
C TYR A 350 -8.93 -0.36 5.00
N PHE A 351 -7.73 -0.32 5.57
CA PHE A 351 -7.48 -0.49 6.99
C PHE A 351 -7.20 0.87 7.63
N SER A 352 -8.19 1.40 8.33
CA SER A 352 -8.11 2.61 9.16
C SER A 352 -7.70 2.21 10.57
N LEU A 353 -6.45 2.45 10.93
CA LEU A 353 -5.82 1.84 12.11
C LEU A 353 -5.80 2.73 13.34
N ASN A 354 -6.04 4.04 13.20
CA ASN A 354 -6.05 5.02 14.29
C ASN A 354 -4.91 4.83 15.32
N SER A 355 -3.69 4.95 14.85
CA SER A 355 -2.50 4.71 15.67
C SER A 355 -2.37 5.66 16.87
N MET A 356 -3.02 6.82 16.83
CA MET A 356 -3.02 7.77 17.96
C MET A 356 -3.78 7.20 19.18
N THR A 357 -4.89 6.49 18.94
CA THR A 357 -5.71 5.91 20.01
C THR A 357 -5.32 4.45 20.31
N TYR A 358 -5.04 3.67 19.27
CA TYR A 358 -4.81 2.22 19.36
C TYR A 358 -3.40 1.83 18.89
N GLN A 359 -2.37 2.60 19.28
CA GLN A 359 -1.01 2.47 18.76
C GLN A 359 -0.52 1.03 18.61
N GLN A 360 -0.59 0.23 19.68
CA GLN A 360 -0.11 -1.15 19.65
C GLN A 360 -0.96 -2.05 18.75
N MET A 361 -2.29 -1.87 18.77
CA MET A 361 -3.19 -2.66 17.93
C MET A 361 -3.09 -2.27 16.45
N ALA A 362 -2.90 -0.99 16.17
CA ALA A 362 -2.65 -0.48 14.82
C ALA A 362 -1.39 -1.14 14.21
N TYR A 363 -0.31 -1.11 14.97
CA TYR A 363 0.96 -1.75 14.61
C TYR A 363 0.81 -3.26 14.37
N CYS A 364 0.21 -3.98 15.32
CA CYS A 364 0.01 -5.41 15.21
C CYS A 364 -0.91 -5.79 14.04
N THR A 365 -2.01 -5.04 13.84
CA THR A 365 -2.96 -5.30 12.74
C THR A 365 -2.30 -5.06 11.39
N ALA A 366 -1.55 -3.96 11.23
CA ALA A 366 -0.83 -3.70 9.99
C ALA A 366 0.16 -4.81 9.65
N ARG A 367 0.92 -5.29 10.63
CA ARG A 367 1.85 -6.42 10.44
C ARG A 367 1.14 -7.71 10.08
N LEU A 368 0.02 -8.03 10.75
CA LEU A 368 -0.79 -9.20 10.40
C LEU A 368 -1.26 -9.14 8.95
N VAL A 369 -1.74 -7.97 8.50
CA VAL A 369 -2.16 -7.76 7.10
C VAL A 369 -0.99 -7.95 6.14
N LEU A 370 0.16 -7.34 6.42
CA LEU A 370 1.35 -7.46 5.55
C LEU A 370 1.87 -8.90 5.49
N GLN A 371 1.89 -9.62 6.60
CA GLN A 371 2.26 -11.04 6.66
C GLN A 371 1.26 -11.94 5.90
N ASP A 372 -0.03 -11.63 6.00
CA ASP A 372 -1.06 -12.36 5.27
C ASP A 372 -0.91 -12.14 3.76
N VAL A 373 -0.67 -10.90 3.33
CA VAL A 373 -0.36 -10.56 1.92
C VAL A 373 0.91 -11.26 1.45
N GLN A 374 1.96 -11.32 2.28
CA GLN A 374 3.22 -12.00 1.95
C GLN A 374 3.00 -13.51 1.73
N SER A 375 2.23 -14.16 2.59
CA SER A 375 1.86 -15.57 2.46
C SER A 375 1.09 -15.82 1.15
N ILE A 376 0.09 -14.97 0.86
CA ILE A 376 -0.69 -15.03 -0.39
C ILE A 376 0.20 -14.79 -1.61
N ALA A 377 1.11 -13.83 -1.55
CA ALA A 377 2.06 -13.56 -2.64
C ALA A 377 2.96 -14.76 -2.93
N GLY A 378 3.44 -15.45 -1.89
CA GLY A 378 4.21 -16.69 -2.03
C GLY A 378 3.42 -17.77 -2.80
N GLU A 379 2.14 -17.93 -2.52
CA GLU A 379 1.28 -18.86 -3.27
C GLU A 379 1.07 -18.42 -4.73
N LEU A 380 0.90 -17.12 -4.97
CA LEU A 380 0.65 -16.56 -6.30
C LEU A 380 1.87 -16.55 -7.22
N GLN A 381 3.10 -16.65 -6.70
CA GLN A 381 4.30 -16.78 -7.54
C GLN A 381 4.23 -17.99 -8.49
N TYR A 382 3.56 -19.05 -8.07
CA TYR A 382 3.36 -20.25 -8.89
C TYR A 382 2.18 -20.12 -9.86
N ARG A 383 1.24 -19.19 -9.60
CA ARG A 383 -0.01 -19.02 -10.35
C ARG A 383 -0.14 -17.59 -10.85
N ARG A 384 0.73 -17.14 -11.72
CA ARG A 384 0.75 -15.75 -12.21
C ARG A 384 -0.66 -15.20 -12.45
N PRO A 385 -1.09 -14.15 -11.72
CA PRO A 385 -2.39 -13.55 -12.01
C PRO A 385 -2.37 -12.92 -13.39
N ASN A 386 -3.40 -13.16 -14.20
CA ASN A 386 -3.58 -12.59 -15.55
C ASN A 386 -3.98 -11.11 -15.52
N SER A 387 -3.62 -10.37 -14.47
CA SER A 387 -3.98 -8.97 -14.35
C SER A 387 -3.03 -8.08 -15.15
N SER A 388 -3.57 -7.15 -15.92
CA SER A 388 -2.81 -6.11 -16.61
C SER A 388 -2.36 -4.96 -15.67
N LEU A 389 -2.90 -4.93 -14.45
CA LEU A 389 -2.63 -3.91 -13.43
C LEU A 389 -2.03 -4.59 -12.18
N PRO A 390 -1.04 -3.96 -11.51
CA PRO A 390 -0.54 -4.45 -10.24
C PRO A 390 -1.63 -4.37 -9.16
N PHE A 391 -1.57 -5.26 -8.19
CA PHE A 391 -2.29 -5.08 -6.93
C PHE A 391 -1.46 -4.15 -6.04
N LEU A 392 -2.01 -2.99 -5.65
CA LEU A 392 -1.25 -1.96 -4.94
C LEU A 392 -1.43 -2.03 -3.43
N ILE A 393 -0.33 -1.86 -2.70
CA ILE A 393 -0.33 -1.79 -1.24
C ILE A 393 0.19 -0.41 -0.85
N PHE A 394 -0.70 0.43 -0.33
CA PHE A 394 -0.36 1.75 0.19
C PHE A 394 -0.09 1.65 1.68
N MET A 395 1.06 2.14 2.10
CA MET A 395 1.48 2.19 3.49
C MET A 395 1.74 3.65 3.87
N ASP A 396 0.75 4.31 4.51
CA ASP A 396 0.99 5.64 5.10
C ASP A 396 1.67 5.47 6.47
N GLU A 397 2.71 6.27 6.72
CA GLU A 397 3.60 6.14 7.88
C GLU A 397 4.27 4.74 7.96
N ALA A 398 4.81 4.27 6.84
CA ALA A 398 5.35 2.91 6.70
C ALA A 398 6.37 2.52 7.78
N GLY A 399 7.17 3.46 8.27
CA GLY A 399 8.16 3.22 9.32
C GLY A 399 7.60 2.62 10.62
N GLU A 400 6.29 2.78 10.87
CA GLU A 400 5.63 2.21 12.04
C GLU A 400 5.29 0.72 11.87
N TYR A 401 5.16 0.20 10.63
CA TYR A 401 4.62 -1.14 10.35
C TYR A 401 5.64 -2.12 9.83
N LEU A 402 6.76 -1.65 9.29
CA LEU A 402 7.77 -2.50 8.67
C LEU A 402 8.42 -3.46 9.69
N TYR A 403 8.76 -4.64 9.23
CA TYR A 403 9.41 -5.71 9.97
C TYR A 403 10.53 -6.32 9.11
N GLU A 404 11.46 -7.05 9.73
CA GLU A 404 12.70 -7.47 9.07
C GLU A 404 12.46 -8.28 7.78
N GLU A 405 11.53 -9.22 7.82
CA GLU A 405 11.26 -10.11 6.68
C GLU A 405 10.52 -9.41 5.52
N PHE A 406 10.01 -8.18 5.72
CA PHE A 406 9.37 -7.40 4.67
C PHE A 406 10.31 -7.05 3.51
N GLU A 407 11.62 -7.04 3.75
CA GLU A 407 12.62 -6.93 2.69
C GLU A 407 12.46 -8.02 1.64
N THR A 408 12.24 -9.26 2.06
CA THR A 408 12.02 -10.40 1.16
C THR A 408 10.78 -10.19 0.31
N PHE A 409 9.71 -9.66 0.90
CA PHE A 409 8.51 -9.31 0.16
C PHE A 409 8.79 -8.26 -0.91
N LEU A 410 9.49 -7.17 -0.60
CA LEU A 410 9.85 -6.14 -1.58
C LEU A 410 10.65 -6.71 -2.75
N LYS A 411 11.59 -7.61 -2.49
CA LYS A 411 12.42 -8.23 -3.54
C LYS A 411 11.64 -9.17 -4.46
N GLN A 412 10.63 -9.86 -3.95
CA GLN A 412 9.99 -10.99 -4.65
C GLN A 412 8.56 -10.72 -5.11
N SER A 413 7.85 -9.77 -4.52
CA SER A 413 6.42 -9.51 -4.74
C SER A 413 6.07 -9.05 -6.17
N ARG A 414 7.05 -8.51 -6.91
CA ARG A 414 6.89 -8.17 -8.33
C ARG A 414 6.41 -9.36 -9.17
N SER A 415 7.00 -10.54 -8.97
CA SER A 415 6.65 -11.76 -9.71
C SER A 415 5.23 -12.25 -9.39
N ALA A 416 4.72 -11.94 -8.21
CA ALA A 416 3.37 -12.24 -7.76
C ALA A 416 2.33 -11.16 -8.14
N GLY A 417 2.75 -10.08 -8.83
CA GLY A 417 1.83 -9.06 -9.33
C GLY A 417 1.56 -7.89 -8.38
N PHE A 418 2.37 -7.70 -7.34
CA PHE A 418 2.20 -6.63 -6.36
C PHE A 418 3.07 -5.40 -6.63
N GLY A 419 2.57 -4.24 -6.20
CA GLY A 419 3.31 -2.98 -6.10
C GLY A 419 3.08 -2.31 -4.76
N CYS A 420 4.15 -1.92 -4.07
CA CYS A 420 4.09 -1.19 -2.81
C CYS A 420 4.26 0.30 -3.03
N VAL A 421 3.46 1.10 -2.35
CA VAL A 421 3.60 2.56 -2.24
C VAL A 421 3.97 2.86 -0.79
N ILE A 422 5.26 3.04 -0.54
CA ILE A 422 5.85 3.20 0.79
C ILE A 422 5.96 4.69 1.08
N MET A 423 5.22 5.19 2.05
CA MET A 423 5.18 6.61 2.41
C MET A 423 5.68 6.82 3.83
N HIS A 424 6.58 7.79 4.03
CA HIS A 424 7.09 8.19 5.34
C HIS A 424 7.52 9.67 5.34
N GLN A 425 7.86 10.21 6.51
CA GLN A 425 8.15 11.64 6.66
C GLN A 425 9.63 11.97 6.58
N ALA A 426 10.46 11.18 7.22
CA ALA A 426 11.90 11.37 7.29
C ALA A 426 12.62 10.03 7.12
N VAL A 427 13.86 10.09 6.66
CA VAL A 427 14.73 8.92 6.51
C VAL A 427 14.91 8.18 7.85
N GLY A 428 14.95 8.92 8.96
CA GLY A 428 15.02 8.38 10.31
C GLY A 428 13.85 7.46 10.69
N ASP A 429 12.69 7.59 10.03
CA ASP A 429 11.53 6.71 10.29
C ASP A 429 11.82 5.25 9.90
N LEU A 430 12.68 5.04 8.89
CA LEU A 430 13.08 3.72 8.42
C LEU A 430 14.24 3.09 9.22
N LEU A 431 14.81 3.82 10.19
CA LEU A 431 15.94 3.36 11.01
C LEU A 431 15.53 2.88 12.40
N LYS A 432 14.29 3.17 12.84
CA LYS A 432 13.89 3.11 14.26
C LYS A 432 13.84 1.70 14.87
N ARG A 433 13.52 0.64 14.12
CA ARG A 433 13.21 -0.66 14.74
C ARG A 433 14.10 -1.83 14.30
N TYR A 434 14.47 -1.91 13.04
CA TYR A 434 15.10 -3.10 12.44
C TYR A 434 16.39 -2.77 11.68
N GLY A 435 17.22 -1.89 12.21
CA GLY A 435 18.46 -1.50 11.55
C GLY A 435 18.23 -0.61 10.33
N ASP A 436 19.10 -0.68 9.34
CA ASP A 436 19.01 0.17 8.14
C ASP A 436 18.02 -0.37 7.11
N PHE A 437 16.71 -0.25 7.40
CA PHE A 437 15.66 -0.57 6.43
C PHE A 437 15.60 0.43 5.28
N ARG A 438 16.22 1.60 5.45
CA ARG A 438 16.33 2.65 4.44
C ARG A 438 16.98 2.14 3.16
N SER A 439 18.14 1.50 3.26
CA SER A 439 18.88 0.99 2.09
C SER A 439 18.04 -0.04 1.33
N GLN A 440 17.24 -0.82 2.02
CA GLN A 440 16.37 -1.82 1.42
C GLN A 440 15.21 -1.18 0.66
N VAL A 441 14.56 -0.17 1.22
CA VAL A 441 13.50 0.58 0.53
C VAL A 441 14.06 1.31 -0.68
N GLU A 442 15.19 2.00 -0.54
CA GLU A 442 15.79 2.77 -1.63
C GLU A 442 16.25 1.90 -2.81
N SER A 443 16.80 0.72 -2.54
CA SER A 443 17.29 -0.20 -3.58
C SER A 443 16.16 -0.95 -4.30
N ASN A 444 15.05 -1.20 -3.63
CA ASN A 444 13.93 -1.96 -4.19
C ASN A 444 12.82 -1.06 -4.78
N THR A 445 12.96 0.27 -4.73
CA THR A 445 11.97 1.20 -5.29
C THR A 445 12.55 1.98 -6.46
N GLU A 446 11.94 1.85 -7.64
CA GLU A 446 12.39 2.57 -8.85
C GLU A 446 11.75 3.94 -8.97
N LEU A 447 10.46 4.06 -8.63
CA LEU A 447 9.75 5.32 -8.68
C LEU A 447 9.86 6.03 -7.33
N LYS A 448 10.47 7.21 -7.32
CA LYS A 448 10.61 8.03 -6.12
C LYS A 448 9.80 9.31 -6.26
N VAL A 449 9.03 9.66 -5.23
CA VAL A 449 8.24 10.88 -5.16
C VAL A 449 8.70 11.66 -3.93
N ILE A 450 9.33 12.79 -4.16
CA ILE A 450 9.87 13.66 -3.12
C ILE A 450 8.97 14.89 -3.04
N LEU A 451 8.33 15.08 -1.91
CA LEU A 451 7.56 16.27 -1.57
C LEU A 451 8.41 17.18 -0.70
N ARG A 452 7.82 18.28 -0.19
CA ARG A 452 8.54 19.15 0.74
C ARG A 452 8.99 18.39 2.00
N VAL A 453 10.28 18.43 2.28
CA VAL A 453 10.89 17.85 3.48
C VAL A 453 11.49 18.97 4.30
N ASN A 454 11.13 19.04 5.59
CA ASN A 454 11.65 20.07 6.51
C ASN A 454 12.94 19.63 7.20
N ASP A 455 13.12 18.31 7.39
CA ASP A 455 14.30 17.74 8.04
C ASP A 455 15.57 17.88 7.19
N PRO A 456 16.62 18.57 7.68
CA PRO A 456 17.86 18.79 6.95
C PRO A 456 18.59 17.49 6.60
N GLU A 457 18.67 16.55 7.55
CA GLU A 457 19.37 15.28 7.35
C GLU A 457 18.75 14.46 6.22
N THR A 458 17.43 14.40 6.17
CA THR A 458 16.68 13.74 5.09
C THR A 458 16.94 14.42 3.74
N ARG A 459 16.96 15.76 3.67
CA ARG A 459 17.26 16.48 2.43
C ARG A 459 18.66 16.23 1.93
N ASP A 460 19.64 16.27 2.82
CA ASP A 460 21.04 16.00 2.49
C ASP A 460 21.23 14.55 2.04
N HIS A 461 20.57 13.60 2.71
CA HIS A 461 20.58 12.21 2.31
C HIS A 461 20.02 12.02 0.90
N ILE A 462 18.83 12.56 0.60
CA ILE A 462 18.22 12.51 -0.73
C ILE A 462 19.15 13.12 -1.78
N SER A 463 19.72 14.29 -1.51
CA SER A 463 20.64 14.97 -2.42
C SER A 463 21.89 14.12 -2.72
N LYS A 464 22.49 13.51 -1.69
CA LYS A 464 23.66 12.64 -1.82
C LYS A 464 23.36 11.34 -2.56
N SER A 465 22.20 10.71 -2.29
CA SER A 465 21.80 9.43 -2.93
C SER A 465 21.57 9.56 -4.43
N LEU A 466 21.20 10.74 -4.91
CA LEU A 466 20.98 11.02 -6.34
C LEU A 466 22.26 11.37 -7.11
N GLY A 467 23.37 11.58 -6.41
CA GLY A 467 24.66 11.88 -7.01
C GLY A 467 24.86 13.34 -7.41
N ARG A 468 25.90 13.57 -8.19
CA ARG A 468 26.33 14.90 -8.65
C ARG A 468 26.36 14.92 -10.17
N ILE A 469 26.22 16.13 -10.73
CA ILE A 469 26.35 16.39 -12.17
C ILE A 469 27.32 17.54 -12.39
N THR A 470 28.06 17.48 -13.49
CA THR A 470 28.94 18.56 -13.91
C THR A 470 28.09 19.64 -14.58
N SER A 471 28.01 20.81 -13.99
CA SER A 471 27.32 21.98 -14.54
C SER A 471 28.33 22.95 -15.14
N ARG A 472 28.03 23.42 -16.35
CA ARG A 472 28.83 24.46 -17.00
C ARG A 472 28.20 25.81 -16.77
N ARG A 473 28.87 26.67 -16.03
CA ARG A 473 28.42 28.04 -15.76
C ARG A 473 29.28 29.04 -16.53
N LYS A 474 28.63 29.88 -17.34
CA LYS A 474 29.28 31.03 -17.94
C LYS A 474 29.32 32.15 -16.93
N ILE A 475 30.50 32.61 -16.60
CA ILE A 475 30.71 33.80 -15.78
C ILE A 475 31.22 34.93 -16.67
N GLU A 476 30.45 36.00 -16.78
CA GLU A 476 30.90 37.23 -17.43
C GLU A 476 31.75 38.05 -16.41
N GLY A 477 33.05 37.99 -16.58
CA GLY A 477 33.97 38.84 -15.85
C GLY A 477 34.20 40.16 -16.60
N LYS A 478 33.81 41.29 -16.03
CA LYS A 478 34.24 42.61 -16.52
C LYS A 478 35.60 42.92 -15.94
N SER A 479 36.65 42.83 -16.75
CA SER A 479 37.99 43.25 -16.40
C SER A 479 38.15 44.72 -16.77
N TYR A 480 38.35 45.58 -15.80
CA TYR A 480 38.73 46.98 -16.00
C TYR A 480 40.26 47.03 -15.99
N GLY A 481 40.87 47.19 -17.15
CA GLY A 481 42.28 47.44 -17.24
C GLY A 481 42.54 48.94 -17.13
N HIS A 482 43.32 49.38 -16.12
CA HIS A 482 43.92 50.72 -16.12
C HIS A 482 45.03 50.76 -17.14
N LEU A 483 44.84 51.45 -18.23
CA LEU A 483 45.91 51.88 -19.13
C LEU A 483 46.39 53.26 -18.67
N LEU A 484 47.72 53.40 -18.64
CA LEU A 484 48.52 54.55 -18.23
C LEU A 484 47.88 55.93 -18.52
N GLU A 485 48.14 56.86 -17.62
CA GLU A 485 47.74 58.28 -17.63
C GLU A 485 47.74 58.92 -19.04
N GLY A 486 46.55 59.36 -19.49
CA GLY A 486 46.46 60.28 -20.63
C GLY A 486 45.40 60.07 -21.66
N VAL A 487 44.65 58.94 -21.68
CA VAL A 487 43.55 58.71 -22.67
C VAL A 487 42.32 58.17 -21.95
N GLU A 488 41.27 58.96 -21.85
CA GLU A 488 39.94 58.54 -21.41
C GLU A 488 39.32 57.58 -22.47
N GLY A 489 39.40 56.30 -22.19
CA GLY A 489 38.77 55.25 -22.97
C GLY A 489 38.67 53.99 -22.14
N VAL A 490 37.54 53.78 -21.43
CA VAL A 490 37.26 52.53 -20.69
C VAL A 490 36.91 51.45 -21.73
N LEU A 491 37.85 50.67 -22.18
CA LEU A 491 37.62 49.43 -22.93
C LEU A 491 37.40 48.29 -21.94
N GLY A 492 36.13 48.09 -21.57
CA GLY A 492 35.69 46.92 -20.82
C GLY A 492 35.74 45.69 -21.71
N ARG A 493 36.74 44.83 -21.54
CA ARG A 493 36.75 43.50 -22.18
C ARG A 493 35.89 42.55 -21.33
N THR A 494 34.78 42.12 -21.87
CA THR A 494 33.96 41.03 -21.29
C THR A 494 34.67 39.72 -21.61
N GLN A 495 35.23 39.05 -20.60
CA GLN A 495 35.75 37.70 -20.76
C GLN A 495 34.68 36.74 -20.26
N GLU A 496 34.14 35.95 -21.18
CA GLU A 496 33.33 34.78 -20.82
C GLU A 496 34.27 33.67 -20.37
N ARG A 497 34.15 33.24 -19.11
CA ARG A 497 34.82 32.02 -18.63
C ARG A 497 33.75 30.96 -18.39
N GLU A 498 33.90 29.82 -19.00
CA GLU A 498 33.13 28.63 -18.64
C GLU A 498 33.84 27.94 -17.47
N ILE A 499 33.15 27.82 -16.35
CA ILE A 499 33.60 27.03 -15.21
C ILE A 499 32.76 25.79 -15.14
N GLU A 500 33.41 24.65 -15.12
CA GLU A 500 32.77 23.36 -14.81
C GLU A 500 32.75 23.20 -13.30
N GLU A 501 31.56 23.12 -12.72
CA GLU A 501 31.34 22.92 -11.30
C GLU A 501 30.52 21.65 -11.08
N ASP A 502 31.00 20.78 -10.20
CA ASP A 502 30.26 19.60 -9.75
C ASP A 502 29.19 20.02 -8.74
N VAL A 503 27.93 19.93 -9.14
CA VAL A 503 26.78 20.30 -8.31
C VAL A 503 25.91 19.07 -8.02
N PRO A 504 25.22 19.01 -6.87
CA PRO A 504 24.24 17.95 -6.62
C PRO A 504 23.19 17.91 -7.71
N PHE A 505 22.82 16.70 -8.16
CA PHE A 505 21.73 16.50 -9.14
C PHE A 505 20.42 17.13 -8.67
N LEU A 506 20.13 17.04 -7.37
CA LEU A 506 19.02 17.71 -6.70
C LEU A 506 19.54 18.42 -5.45
N ARG A 507 19.40 19.75 -5.41
CA ARG A 507 19.86 20.56 -4.27
C ARG A 507 18.90 20.43 -3.08
N PRO A 508 19.40 20.33 -1.82
CA PRO A 508 18.57 20.27 -0.62
C PRO A 508 17.61 21.47 -0.48
N GLU A 509 18.04 22.65 -0.92
CA GLU A 509 17.22 23.87 -0.89
C GLU A 509 16.01 23.78 -1.84
N THR A 510 16.17 23.11 -2.98
CA THR A 510 15.07 22.89 -3.94
C THR A 510 13.97 22.05 -3.30
N ILE A 511 14.33 21.01 -2.51
CA ILE A 511 13.37 20.16 -1.78
C ILE A 511 12.64 20.99 -0.71
N ALA A 512 13.37 21.84 0.01
CA ALA A 512 12.80 22.71 1.05
C ALA A 512 11.83 23.76 0.47
N ALA A 513 12.12 24.26 -0.73
CA ALA A 513 11.33 25.30 -1.41
C ALA A 513 10.05 24.78 -2.08
N LEU A 514 9.79 23.48 -2.09
CA LEU A 514 8.57 22.90 -2.66
C LEU A 514 7.34 23.40 -1.88
N LYS A 515 6.31 23.81 -2.62
CA LYS A 515 5.02 24.19 -2.04
C LYS A 515 4.16 22.93 -1.85
N THR A 516 3.18 23.00 -0.95
CA THR A 516 2.17 21.93 -0.80
C THR A 516 1.54 21.60 -2.15
N GLY A 517 1.46 20.31 -2.49
CA GLY A 517 0.99 19.84 -3.80
C GLY A 517 2.01 19.93 -4.92
N GLN A 518 3.25 20.34 -4.65
CA GLN A 518 4.38 20.21 -5.57
C GLN A 518 5.31 19.10 -5.10
N GLY A 519 5.96 18.45 -6.06
CA GLY A 519 6.93 17.39 -5.77
C GLY A 519 7.89 17.17 -6.92
N ILE A 520 8.85 16.32 -6.65
CA ILE A 520 9.83 15.83 -7.61
C ILE A 520 9.58 14.34 -7.78
N VAL A 521 9.37 13.90 -9.02
CA VAL A 521 9.21 12.50 -9.37
C VAL A 521 10.45 12.05 -10.10
N ILE A 522 11.05 10.97 -9.62
CA ILE A 522 12.24 10.37 -10.21
C ILE A 522 11.86 8.98 -10.69
N SER A 523 12.14 8.70 -11.96
CA SER A 523 11.94 7.40 -12.59
C SER A 523 13.21 7.03 -13.37
N GLY A 524 13.97 6.08 -12.87
CA GLY A 524 15.30 5.76 -13.40
C GLY A 524 16.24 6.97 -13.32
N HIS A 525 16.73 7.42 -14.48
CA HIS A 525 17.63 8.59 -14.58
C HIS A 525 16.91 9.91 -14.87
N GLN A 526 15.57 9.91 -14.91
CA GLN A 526 14.78 11.10 -15.23
C GLN A 526 14.17 11.70 -13.98
N MET A 527 14.27 13.03 -13.85
CA MET A 527 13.72 13.81 -12.76
C MET A 527 12.72 14.81 -13.31
N PHE A 528 11.53 14.86 -12.69
CA PHE A 528 10.44 15.74 -13.09
C PHE A 528 9.95 16.52 -11.89
N ARG A 529 9.92 17.85 -12.00
CA ARG A 529 9.21 18.69 -11.03
C ARG A 529 7.74 18.72 -11.42
N VAL A 530 6.86 18.34 -10.49
CA VAL A 530 5.44 18.13 -10.76
C VAL A 530 4.57 18.94 -9.82
N LYS A 531 3.41 19.36 -10.32
CA LYS A 531 2.31 19.86 -9.51
C LYS A 531 1.21 18.83 -9.55
N PHE A 532 0.93 18.23 -8.41
CA PHE A 532 -0.12 17.22 -8.30
C PHE A 532 -1.51 17.85 -8.42
N ASN A 533 -2.42 17.12 -9.06
CA ASN A 533 -3.82 17.48 -9.02
C ASN A 533 -4.40 17.09 -7.65
N TYR A 534 -5.44 17.81 -7.24
CA TYR A 534 -6.27 17.38 -6.13
C TYR A 534 -7.74 17.45 -6.56
N PHE A 535 -8.65 16.88 -5.78
CA PHE A 535 -10.06 16.72 -6.15
C PHE A 535 -10.98 17.72 -5.42
N PRO A 536 -10.82 19.05 -5.56
CA PRO A 536 -11.57 20.03 -4.79
C PRO A 536 -13.07 20.01 -5.12
N ASN A 537 -13.41 19.79 -6.40
CA ASN A 537 -14.80 19.76 -6.86
C ASN A 537 -15.55 18.47 -6.48
N LEU A 538 -14.85 17.48 -5.95
CA LEU A 538 -15.44 16.22 -5.50
C LEU A 538 -15.76 16.22 -4.00
N LEU A 539 -15.23 17.18 -3.24
CA LEU A 539 -15.39 17.22 -1.79
C LEU A 539 -16.86 17.32 -1.38
N GLU A 540 -17.70 18.09 -2.08
CA GLU A 540 -19.12 18.19 -1.76
C GLU A 540 -19.88 16.88 -2.05
N GLU A 541 -19.63 16.22 -3.19
CA GLU A 541 -20.23 14.91 -3.50
C GLU A 541 -19.74 13.84 -2.52
N VAL A 542 -18.46 13.89 -2.16
CA VAL A 542 -17.83 12.94 -1.24
C VAL A 542 -18.34 13.14 0.18
N GLN A 543 -18.48 14.38 0.64
CA GLN A 543 -18.99 14.68 1.99
C GLN A 543 -20.44 14.22 2.19
N LYS A 544 -21.28 14.29 1.16
CA LYS A 544 -22.67 13.80 1.20
C LYS A 544 -22.79 12.28 1.18
N LEU A 545 -21.70 11.57 0.91
CA LEU A 545 -21.71 10.12 0.82
C LEU A 545 -21.64 9.49 2.22
N GLU A 546 -22.60 8.63 2.50
CA GLU A 546 -22.59 7.83 3.73
C GLU A 546 -21.90 6.49 3.50
N LEU A 547 -21.01 6.13 4.39
CA LEU A 547 -20.41 4.80 4.42
C LEU A 547 -21.43 3.77 4.91
N PRO A 548 -21.42 2.56 4.35
CA PRO A 548 -22.37 1.52 4.77
C PRO A 548 -22.10 1.09 6.21
N ARG A 549 -23.14 1.01 7.03
CA ARG A 549 -23.06 0.45 8.37
C ARG A 549 -23.09 -1.07 8.32
N VAL A 550 -22.21 -1.69 9.04
CA VAL A 550 -22.10 -3.16 9.12
C VAL A 550 -22.94 -3.68 10.29
N ARG A 551 -23.90 -4.58 10.00
CA ARG A 551 -24.68 -5.28 11.03
C ARG A 551 -24.04 -6.64 11.30
N ARG A 552 -23.59 -6.86 12.52
CA ARG A 552 -23.01 -8.14 12.95
C ARG A 552 -24.05 -8.94 13.71
N ARG A 553 -24.09 -10.26 13.44
CA ARG A 553 -24.93 -11.21 14.14
C ARG A 553 -24.06 -12.18 14.93
N TRP A 554 -23.98 -12.00 16.22
CA TRP A 554 -23.23 -12.87 17.12
C TRP A 554 -23.63 -14.35 17.02
N ALA A 555 -24.91 -14.63 16.78
CA ALA A 555 -25.40 -16.00 16.66
C ALA A 555 -24.79 -16.73 15.47
N ASP A 556 -24.64 -16.06 14.32
CA ASP A 556 -24.08 -16.66 13.11
C ASP A 556 -22.59 -16.99 13.29
N GLU A 557 -21.88 -16.18 14.08
CA GLU A 557 -20.48 -16.38 14.42
C GLU A 557 -20.25 -17.64 15.27
N LEU A 558 -21.05 -17.83 16.32
CA LEU A 558 -20.89 -18.98 17.23
C LEU A 558 -21.03 -20.32 16.55
N PHE A 559 -21.84 -20.42 15.48
CA PHE A 559 -22.06 -21.68 14.77
C PHE A 559 -21.04 -21.94 13.63
N SER A 560 -20.26 -20.95 13.24
CA SER A 560 -19.34 -21.06 12.09
C SER A 560 -17.91 -21.49 12.44
N GLY A 561 -17.50 -21.37 13.70
CA GLY A 561 -16.13 -21.60 14.16
C GLY A 561 -15.88 -22.89 14.92
N LEU A 562 -14.60 -23.12 15.25
CA LEU A 562 -14.18 -24.22 16.13
C LEU A 562 -14.72 -24.05 17.55
N CYS A 563 -14.86 -22.80 18.03
CA CYS A 563 -15.31 -22.47 19.37
C CYS A 563 -14.56 -23.27 20.46
N ILE A 564 -13.24 -23.28 20.37
CA ILE A 564 -12.37 -24.04 21.26
C ILE A 564 -12.57 -23.60 22.72
N ASP A 565 -12.80 -22.30 22.94
CA ASP A 565 -13.08 -21.76 24.26
C ASP A 565 -14.27 -22.45 24.95
N VAL A 566 -15.34 -22.74 24.21
CA VAL A 566 -16.53 -23.44 24.73
C VAL A 566 -16.24 -24.91 24.98
N LYS A 567 -15.62 -25.59 23.99
CA LYS A 567 -15.29 -27.03 24.08
C LYS A 567 -14.25 -27.31 25.17
N LEU A 568 -13.23 -26.45 25.28
CA LEU A 568 -12.22 -26.58 26.33
C LEU A 568 -12.83 -26.38 27.72
N LYS A 569 -13.69 -25.38 27.91
CA LYS A 569 -14.41 -25.22 29.18
C LYS A 569 -15.22 -26.45 29.55
N GLN A 570 -15.97 -27.00 28.60
CA GLN A 570 -16.73 -28.23 28.82
C GLN A 570 -15.81 -29.39 29.23
N TYR A 571 -14.69 -29.59 28.53
CA TYR A 571 -13.68 -30.58 28.89
C TYR A 571 -13.11 -30.39 30.29
N LEU A 572 -12.78 -29.12 30.68
CA LEU A 572 -12.26 -28.81 32.00
C LEU A 572 -13.28 -29.12 33.10
N ILE A 573 -14.56 -28.81 32.88
CA ILE A 573 -15.66 -29.12 33.80
C ILE A 573 -15.81 -30.64 33.96
N GLU A 574 -15.82 -31.39 32.87
CA GLU A 574 -15.88 -32.86 32.85
C GLU A 574 -14.71 -33.49 33.63
N LYS A 575 -13.52 -32.93 33.49
CA LYS A 575 -12.30 -33.35 34.21
C LYS A 575 -12.21 -32.79 35.64
N ARG A 576 -13.20 -32.01 36.11
CA ARG A 576 -13.22 -31.36 37.41
C ARG A 576 -12.04 -30.43 37.68
N ILE A 577 -11.54 -29.77 36.62
CA ILE A 577 -10.47 -28.79 36.71
C ILE A 577 -11.09 -27.42 36.98
N PRO A 578 -10.66 -26.68 38.03
CA PRO A 578 -11.20 -25.37 38.37
C PRO A 578 -10.98 -24.36 37.23
N LEU A 579 -12.04 -23.64 36.83
CA LEU A 579 -11.96 -22.60 35.77
C LEU A 579 -11.34 -21.29 36.30
N ASP A 580 -11.34 -21.07 37.60
CA ASP A 580 -10.78 -19.89 38.28
C ASP A 580 -9.26 -20.05 38.59
N ARG A 581 -8.73 -21.26 38.47
CA ARG A 581 -7.34 -21.58 38.76
C ARG A 581 -6.74 -22.36 37.59
N PRO A 582 -6.09 -21.69 36.66
CA PRO A 582 -5.44 -22.36 35.53
C PRO A 582 -4.21 -23.19 35.92
N PHE A 583 -3.78 -23.12 37.20
CA PHE A 583 -2.69 -23.92 37.77
C PHE A 583 -3.20 -24.98 38.73
N PRO A 584 -2.60 -26.18 38.73
CA PRO A 584 -2.69 -27.05 39.88
C PRO A 584 -2.14 -26.32 41.10
N ASP A 585 -2.85 -26.39 42.22
CA ASP A 585 -2.37 -25.85 43.49
C ASP A 585 -0.90 -26.32 43.70
N GLU A 586 -0.03 -25.39 44.08
CA GLU A 586 1.35 -25.73 44.47
C GLU A 586 1.26 -26.84 45.48
N LEU A 587 2.02 -27.93 45.24
CA LEU A 587 2.16 -29.02 46.19
C LEU A 587 2.46 -28.43 47.59
N PRO A 588 1.86 -28.94 48.68
CA PRO A 588 1.96 -28.36 50.03
C PRO A 588 3.39 -28.11 50.55
N GLU A 589 4.37 -28.83 50.00
CA GLU A 589 5.81 -28.68 50.33
C GLU A 589 6.44 -27.33 49.93
N GLN A 590 5.86 -26.59 48.98
CA GLN A 590 6.41 -25.28 48.57
C GLN A 590 5.90 -24.11 49.41
N ARG A 591 4.74 -24.22 50.05
CA ARG A 591 4.25 -23.18 51.00
C ARG A 591 5.17 -23.00 52.21
N GLY A 592 5.82 -24.04 52.67
CA GLY A 592 6.78 -23.98 53.76
C GLY A 592 8.07 -23.21 53.44
N ARG A 593 8.60 -23.31 52.21
CA ARG A 593 9.82 -22.61 51.77
C ARG A 593 9.62 -21.13 51.45
N LEU A 594 8.46 -20.74 50.92
CA LEU A 594 8.16 -19.32 50.65
C LEU A 594 7.82 -18.54 51.94
N SER A 595 7.21 -19.19 52.93
CA SER A 595 6.95 -18.56 54.22
C SER A 595 8.22 -18.41 55.07
N SER A 596 9.20 -19.33 54.97
CA SER A 596 10.49 -19.19 55.64
C SER A 596 11.37 -18.12 54.95
N LYS A 597 11.44 -18.05 53.62
CA LYS A 597 12.15 -16.97 52.92
C LYS A 597 11.56 -15.57 53.20
N ARG A 598 10.23 -15.41 53.21
CA ARG A 598 9.60 -14.13 53.61
C ARG A 598 9.87 -13.76 55.09
N LYS A 599 9.98 -14.73 56.00
CA LYS A 599 10.35 -14.45 57.38
C LYS A 599 11.83 -14.09 57.53
N GLU A 600 12.73 -14.70 56.74
CA GLU A 600 14.16 -14.34 56.71
C GLU A 600 14.42 -12.97 56.06
N GLU A 601 13.70 -12.62 54.97
CA GLU A 601 13.80 -11.29 54.37
C GLU A 601 13.21 -10.17 55.25
N SER A 602 12.09 -10.43 55.97
CA SER A 602 11.54 -9.47 56.94
C SER A 602 12.41 -9.32 58.18
N SER A 603 13.13 -10.36 58.61
CA SER A 603 14.03 -10.26 59.73
C SER A 603 15.38 -9.61 59.36
N SER A 604 15.82 -9.72 58.14
CA SER A 604 16.99 -9.01 57.63
C SER A 604 16.74 -7.52 57.37
N GLN A 605 15.54 -7.16 56.91
CA GLN A 605 15.12 -5.75 56.78
C GLN A 605 14.92 -5.06 58.15
N SER A 606 14.38 -5.74 59.15
CA SER A 606 14.27 -5.17 60.49
C SER A 606 15.61 -4.97 61.19
N LYS A 607 16.58 -5.85 60.96
CA LYS A 607 17.96 -5.66 61.45
C LYS A 607 18.73 -4.56 60.76
N SER A 608 18.47 -4.32 59.47
CA SER A 608 19.10 -3.21 58.71
C SER A 608 18.48 -1.83 59.02
N LEU A 609 17.21 -1.78 59.44
CA LEU A 609 16.57 -0.53 59.91
C LEU A 609 17.01 -0.17 61.35
N GLY A 610 17.22 -1.17 62.26
CA GLY A 610 17.72 -0.91 63.62
C GLY A 610 19.16 -0.39 63.64
N ALA A 611 20.02 -0.85 62.73
CA ALA A 611 21.40 -0.38 62.65
C ALA A 611 21.58 1.00 62.01
N LYS A 612 20.59 1.49 61.26
CA LYS A 612 20.60 2.88 60.70
C LYS A 612 20.04 3.93 61.65
N THR A 613 19.27 3.53 62.69
CA THR A 613 18.74 4.45 63.71
C THR A 613 19.71 4.72 64.86
N GLU A 614 20.66 3.84 65.12
CA GLU A 614 21.72 4.09 66.12
C GLU A 614 22.90 4.93 65.60
N ALA A 615 23.11 5.03 64.29
CA ALA A 615 24.17 5.86 63.68
C ALA A 615 23.77 7.32 63.45
N ALA A 616 22.54 7.72 63.81
CA ALA A 616 22.05 9.10 63.62
C ALA A 616 21.94 9.88 64.97
N PHE A 617 22.45 9.30 66.08
CA PHE A 617 22.44 9.94 67.41
C PHE A 617 23.80 9.70 68.14
N VAL A 618 24.94 10.02 67.45
CA VAL A 618 26.20 10.35 68.11
C VAL A 618 26.87 11.46 67.31
#